data_f0d94d266502ff33fa942c0d679c4417
#
_entry.id   f0d94d266502ff33fa942c0d679c4417
#
_cell.length_a   1.000
_cell.length_b   1.000
_cell.length_c   1.000
_cell.angle_alpha   90.00
_cell.angle_beta   90.00
_cell.angle_gamma   90.00
#
_symmetry.space_group_name_H-M   'P 1'
#
loop_
_entity.id
_entity.type
_entity.pdbx_description
1 polymer ?
#
loop_
_entity_poly.entity_id
_entity_poly.type
_entity_poly.pdbx_seq_one_letter_code
_entity_poly.pdbx_strand_id
1 'polypeptide(L)'
;IRDRRTVNMELLQMSRELDIPLVTTNDVHYTYAEDAIPHDILLCLQTGKKLADEDRMRYEGGQYYVKSEEEMKGLFPYAWEAVENTQRIADRCNVEIEFGVTKLPKYDVPEGYDSWSYLNKLCNDGLAERYGDGDQPAGETGQTLRERLDYELGVIRRMGYVDYFLIVWDFINYAKEHGIPVGPGRGSAAGSIVAYCLKTVSYTHLRAHETGRNL
;
A
#
# COMPACT_ATOMS: atom_id res chain seq x y z
N ILE A 1 -7.38 -25.47 21.78
CA ILE A 1 -8.06 -24.81 22.92
C ILE A 1 -7.31 -25.12 24.24
N ARG A 2 -6.91 -26.38 24.54
CA ARG A 2 -6.16 -26.71 25.75
C ARG A 2 -4.85 -25.95 25.85
N ASP A 3 -4.10 -25.86 24.77
CA ASP A 3 -2.79 -25.20 24.74
C ASP A 3 -2.88 -23.69 25.02
N ARG A 4 -3.89 -22.99 24.46
CA ARG A 4 -4.08 -21.55 24.67
C ARG A 4 -4.34 -21.21 26.15
N ARG A 5 -5.17 -22.04 26.85
CA ARG A 5 -5.45 -21.79 28.25
C ARG A 5 -4.21 -21.99 29.12
N THR A 6 -3.42 -23.02 28.84
CA THR A 6 -2.15 -23.28 29.51
C THR A 6 -1.21 -22.09 29.33
N VAL A 7 -1.01 -21.62 28.10
CA VAL A 7 -0.17 -20.44 27.82
C VAL A 7 -0.67 -19.21 28.57
N ASN A 8 -1.98 -18.94 28.59
CA ASN A 8 -2.52 -17.80 29.33
C ASN A 8 -2.24 -17.86 30.82
N MET A 9 -2.28 -19.04 31.43
CA MET A 9 -1.95 -19.20 32.86
C MET A 9 -0.48 -18.95 33.14
N GLU A 10 0.42 -19.42 32.28
CA GLU A 10 1.85 -19.12 32.34
C GLU A 10 2.15 -17.63 32.16
N LEU A 11 1.48 -16.98 31.21
CA LEU A 11 1.60 -15.52 31.01
C LEU A 11 1.15 -14.73 32.23
N LEU A 12 0.08 -15.16 32.93
CA LEU A 12 -0.34 -14.55 34.20
C LEU A 12 0.70 -14.68 35.30
N GLN A 13 1.36 -15.83 35.37
CA GLN A 13 2.45 -16.05 36.32
C GLN A 13 3.64 -15.14 35.97
N MET A 14 4.09 -15.15 34.73
CA MET A 14 5.19 -14.30 34.24
C MET A 14 4.93 -12.81 34.51
N SER A 15 3.68 -12.37 34.26
CA SER A 15 3.24 -10.98 34.51
C SER A 15 3.48 -10.58 35.97
N ARG A 16 3.14 -11.47 36.93
CA ARG A 16 3.33 -11.21 38.35
C ARG A 16 4.79 -11.23 38.75
N GLU A 17 5.56 -12.18 38.20
CA GLU A 17 6.99 -12.34 38.51
C GLU A 17 7.86 -11.19 37.98
N LEU A 18 7.47 -10.65 36.80
CA LEU A 18 8.24 -9.63 36.10
C LEU A 18 7.65 -8.21 36.25
N ASP A 19 6.52 -8.09 36.92
CA ASP A 19 5.76 -6.82 37.06
C ASP A 19 5.44 -6.17 35.69
N ILE A 20 5.04 -7.01 34.72
CA ILE A 20 4.66 -6.57 33.38
C ILE A 20 3.14 -6.71 33.22
N PRO A 21 2.39 -5.60 33.04
CA PRO A 21 0.94 -5.66 32.83
C PRO A 21 0.57 -6.44 31.56
N LEU A 22 -0.47 -7.25 31.66
CA LEU A 22 -1.04 -7.96 30.51
C LEU A 22 -2.11 -7.12 29.83
N VAL A 23 -2.37 -7.43 28.56
CA VAL A 23 -3.52 -6.95 27.78
C VAL A 23 -4.20 -8.14 27.13
N THR A 24 -5.52 -8.14 27.11
CA THR A 24 -6.30 -9.16 26.36
C THR A 24 -6.43 -8.75 24.91
N THR A 25 -6.33 -9.73 24.03
CA THR A 25 -6.56 -9.55 22.59
C THR A 25 -7.55 -10.61 22.09
N ASN A 26 -8.24 -10.30 21.00
CA ASN A 26 -9.03 -11.25 20.25
C ASN A 26 -8.47 -11.35 18.83
N ASP A 27 -8.49 -12.53 18.25
CA ASP A 27 -8.07 -12.80 16.88
C ASP A 27 -9.16 -12.37 15.90
N VAL A 28 -9.39 -11.05 15.76
CA VAL A 28 -10.50 -10.47 14.99
C VAL A 28 -10.25 -10.62 13.50
N HIS A 29 -11.20 -11.20 12.77
CA HIS A 29 -11.17 -11.36 11.33
C HIS A 29 -12.38 -10.74 10.63
N TYR A 30 -13.43 -10.40 11.36
CA TYR A 30 -14.64 -9.76 10.85
C TYR A 30 -15.32 -8.91 11.94
N THR A 31 -16.23 -8.03 11.54
CA THR A 31 -16.80 -7.03 12.45
C THR A 31 -17.92 -7.59 13.33
N TYR A 32 -18.89 -8.29 12.75
CA TYR A 32 -20.07 -8.78 13.45
C TYR A 32 -20.08 -10.31 13.51
N ALA A 33 -20.75 -10.89 14.49
CA ALA A 33 -20.82 -12.35 14.66
C ALA A 33 -21.42 -13.07 13.44
N GLU A 34 -22.40 -12.45 12.79
CA GLU A 34 -23.04 -12.94 11.56
C GLU A 34 -22.11 -12.95 10.34
N ASP A 35 -21.02 -12.21 10.36
CA ASP A 35 -20.04 -12.16 9.28
C ASP A 35 -19.17 -13.44 9.18
N ALA A 36 -19.34 -14.37 10.10
CA ALA A 36 -18.63 -15.65 10.06
C ALA A 36 -18.86 -16.42 8.75
N ILE A 37 -20.08 -16.39 8.20
CA ILE A 37 -20.42 -17.07 6.93
C ILE A 37 -19.82 -16.34 5.73
N PRO A 38 -20.02 -15.03 5.53
CA PRO A 38 -19.31 -14.27 4.49
C PRO A 38 -17.80 -14.46 4.54
N HIS A 39 -17.19 -14.43 5.72
CA HIS A 39 -15.76 -14.66 5.90
C HIS A 39 -15.31 -16.06 5.42
N ASP A 40 -16.09 -17.11 5.72
CA ASP A 40 -15.81 -18.48 5.26
C ASP A 40 -15.86 -18.58 3.72
N ILE A 41 -16.77 -17.84 3.07
CA ILE A 41 -16.84 -17.74 1.61
C ILE A 41 -15.58 -17.03 1.05
N LEU A 42 -15.13 -15.94 1.68
CA LEU A 42 -13.91 -15.25 1.28
C LEU A 42 -12.67 -16.14 1.38
N LEU A 43 -12.58 -16.97 2.41
CA LEU A 43 -11.50 -17.96 2.54
C LEU A 43 -11.51 -18.96 1.38
N CYS A 44 -12.68 -19.40 0.95
CA CYS A 44 -12.82 -20.28 -0.22
C CYS A 44 -12.32 -19.59 -1.50
N LEU A 45 -12.69 -18.33 -1.72
CA LEU A 45 -12.22 -17.55 -2.86
C LEU A 45 -10.69 -17.39 -2.85
N GLN A 46 -10.12 -17.04 -1.70
CA GLN A 46 -8.69 -16.84 -1.53
C GLN A 46 -7.87 -18.12 -1.78
N THR A 47 -8.40 -19.27 -1.36
CA THR A 47 -7.69 -20.56 -1.44
C THR A 47 -8.07 -21.40 -2.66
N GLY A 48 -8.99 -20.93 -3.52
CA GLY A 48 -9.49 -21.67 -4.68
C GLY A 48 -10.29 -22.91 -4.32
N LYS A 49 -10.91 -22.92 -3.13
CA LYS A 49 -11.72 -24.02 -2.61
C LYS A 49 -13.21 -23.72 -2.71
N LYS A 50 -14.04 -24.75 -2.49
CA LYS A 50 -15.50 -24.66 -2.41
C LYS A 50 -15.97 -24.86 -0.97
N LEU A 51 -17.13 -24.33 -0.62
CA LEU A 51 -17.73 -24.54 0.71
C LEU A 51 -17.94 -26.03 1.06
N ALA A 52 -18.20 -26.87 0.04
CA ALA A 52 -18.38 -28.30 0.20
C ALA A 52 -17.11 -29.12 0.41
N ASP A 53 -15.93 -28.51 0.17
CA ASP A 53 -14.66 -29.21 0.32
C ASP A 53 -14.38 -29.45 1.81
N GLU A 54 -14.03 -30.68 2.17
CA GLU A 54 -13.72 -31.06 3.56
C GLU A 54 -12.32 -30.55 3.95
N ASP A 55 -11.35 -30.68 3.05
CA ASP A 55 -9.96 -30.24 3.24
C ASP A 55 -9.79 -28.78 2.78
N ARG A 56 -10.19 -27.84 3.64
CA ARG A 56 -10.03 -26.41 3.41
C ARG A 56 -9.78 -25.63 4.71
N MET A 57 -9.21 -24.46 4.59
CA MET A 57 -9.04 -23.54 5.71
C MET A 57 -10.39 -23.06 6.23
N ARG A 58 -10.58 -23.14 7.53
CA ARG A 58 -11.81 -22.67 8.23
C ARG A 58 -11.43 -22.00 9.54
N TYR A 59 -12.25 -21.02 9.92
CA TYR A 59 -12.23 -20.41 11.25
C TYR A 59 -13.45 -20.92 12.01
N GLU A 60 -13.23 -21.98 12.75
CA GLU A 60 -14.32 -22.67 13.45
C GLU A 60 -14.80 -21.88 14.67
N GLY A 61 -16.09 -22.02 15.00
CA GLY A 61 -16.72 -21.51 16.23
C GLY A 61 -17.25 -20.08 16.15
N GLY A 62 -17.05 -19.35 15.04
CA GLY A 62 -17.67 -18.04 14.82
C GLY A 62 -17.29 -16.95 15.83
N GLN A 63 -16.14 -17.07 16.51
CA GLN A 63 -15.76 -16.20 17.61
C GLN A 63 -14.74 -15.11 17.25
N TYR A 64 -14.51 -14.89 15.97
CA TYR A 64 -13.46 -13.97 15.45
C TYR A 64 -13.98 -12.57 15.10
N TYR A 65 -15.08 -12.16 15.76
CA TYR A 65 -15.68 -10.83 15.59
C TYR A 65 -15.19 -9.84 16.66
N VAL A 66 -15.48 -8.55 16.46
CA VAL A 66 -15.18 -7.50 17.42
C VAL A 66 -16.12 -7.63 18.63
N LYS A 67 -15.56 -7.95 19.78
CA LYS A 67 -16.30 -8.19 21.02
C LYS A 67 -16.37 -6.94 21.88
N SER A 68 -17.47 -6.81 22.63
CA SER A 68 -17.61 -5.79 23.66
C SER A 68 -16.70 -6.09 24.87
N GLU A 69 -16.55 -5.10 25.74
CA GLU A 69 -15.78 -5.25 26.98
C GLU A 69 -16.39 -6.35 27.87
N GLU A 70 -17.72 -6.41 27.97
CA GLU A 70 -18.45 -7.41 28.75
C GLU A 70 -18.21 -8.82 28.21
N GLU A 71 -18.24 -8.98 26.89
CA GLU A 71 -17.95 -10.27 26.25
C GLU A 71 -16.49 -10.69 26.51
N MET A 72 -15.54 -9.75 26.42
CA MET A 72 -14.14 -10.02 26.70
C MET A 72 -13.91 -10.37 28.18
N LYS A 73 -14.55 -9.66 29.11
CA LYS A 73 -14.52 -9.98 30.56
C LYS A 73 -15.11 -11.37 30.83
N GLY A 74 -16.15 -11.77 30.11
CA GLY A 74 -16.73 -13.11 30.19
C GLY A 74 -15.78 -14.20 29.69
N LEU A 75 -14.95 -13.93 28.67
CA LEU A 75 -13.95 -14.87 28.16
C LEU A 75 -12.71 -14.97 29.06
N PHE A 76 -12.34 -13.89 29.74
CA PHE A 76 -11.18 -13.78 30.61
C PHE A 76 -11.54 -13.43 32.06
N PRO A 77 -12.42 -14.23 32.74
CA PRO A 77 -12.88 -13.89 34.09
C PRO A 77 -11.77 -13.89 35.14
N TYR A 78 -10.62 -14.48 34.80
CA TYR A 78 -9.42 -14.57 35.64
C TYR A 78 -8.42 -13.44 35.39
N ALA A 79 -8.67 -12.52 34.46
CA ALA A 79 -7.76 -11.49 34.01
C ALA A 79 -8.48 -10.17 33.62
N TRP A 80 -9.41 -9.70 34.43
CA TRP A 80 -10.17 -8.47 34.15
C TRP A 80 -9.30 -7.23 34.01
N GLU A 81 -8.23 -7.16 34.82
CA GLU A 81 -7.27 -6.08 34.71
C GLU A 81 -6.62 -6.00 33.32
N ALA A 82 -6.37 -7.16 32.69
CA ALA A 82 -5.85 -7.21 31.34
C ALA A 82 -6.85 -6.70 30.28
N VAL A 83 -8.15 -6.78 30.54
CA VAL A 83 -9.18 -6.15 29.70
C VAL A 83 -9.15 -4.63 29.90
N GLU A 84 -9.09 -4.15 31.14
CA GLU A 84 -9.03 -2.73 31.48
C GLU A 84 -7.76 -2.07 30.97
N ASN A 85 -6.65 -2.80 30.89
CA ASN A 85 -5.39 -2.29 30.37
C ASN A 85 -5.47 -1.89 28.88
N THR A 86 -6.44 -2.40 28.10
CA THR A 86 -6.68 -1.92 26.73
C THR A 86 -7.04 -0.44 26.73
N GLN A 87 -7.92 -0.01 27.63
CA GLN A 87 -8.28 1.40 27.78
C GLN A 87 -7.11 2.22 28.32
N ARG A 88 -6.37 1.72 29.31
CA ARG A 88 -5.16 2.40 29.83
C ARG A 88 -4.10 2.62 28.76
N ILE A 89 -3.96 1.69 27.80
CA ILE A 89 -3.07 1.87 26.63
C ILE A 89 -3.63 2.93 25.70
N ALA A 90 -4.92 2.88 25.38
CA ALA A 90 -5.56 3.88 24.52
C ALA A 90 -5.42 5.30 25.08
N ASP A 91 -5.60 5.48 26.39
CA ASP A 91 -5.46 6.77 27.08
C ASP A 91 -4.03 7.35 27.01
N ARG A 92 -3.02 6.49 26.80
CA ARG A 92 -1.62 6.88 26.62
C ARG A 92 -1.28 7.23 25.17
N CYS A 93 -2.13 6.82 24.23
CA CYS A 93 -1.95 7.11 22.81
C CYS A 93 -2.49 8.51 22.50
N ASN A 94 -1.63 9.39 22.01
CA ASN A 94 -1.99 10.73 21.58
C ASN A 94 -1.42 10.95 20.17
N VAL A 95 -2.25 10.74 19.15
CA VAL A 95 -1.84 10.79 17.76
C VAL A 95 -2.68 11.82 17.02
N GLU A 96 -2.01 12.82 16.46
CA GLU A 96 -2.59 13.77 15.52
C GLU A 96 -2.18 13.42 14.09
N ILE A 97 -3.16 13.21 13.23
CA ILE A 97 -2.94 12.95 11.80
C ILE A 97 -3.12 14.25 11.03
N GLU A 98 -2.04 14.77 10.47
CA GLU A 98 -2.06 15.96 9.62
C GLU A 98 -2.61 15.58 8.23
N PHE A 99 -3.86 15.97 7.96
CA PHE A 99 -4.48 15.78 6.66
C PHE A 99 -4.10 16.90 5.68
N GLY A 100 -3.94 16.57 4.41
CA GLY A 100 -3.66 17.53 3.34
C GLY A 100 -2.23 18.05 3.30
N VAL A 101 -1.33 17.56 4.15
CA VAL A 101 0.09 17.92 4.16
C VAL A 101 0.90 16.81 3.51
N THR A 102 1.43 17.08 2.33
CA THR A 102 2.31 16.15 1.61
C THR A 102 3.73 16.23 2.20
N LYS A 103 4.19 15.13 2.80
CA LYS A 103 5.53 15.03 3.42
C LYS A 103 6.53 14.32 2.49
N LEU A 104 6.50 14.67 1.20
CA LEU A 104 7.49 14.17 0.25
C LEU A 104 8.82 14.92 0.43
N PRO A 105 9.96 14.21 0.42
CA PRO A 105 11.26 14.86 0.42
C PRO A 105 11.44 15.65 -0.88
N LYS A 106 12.26 16.70 -0.81
CA LYS A 106 12.70 17.43 -1.99
C LYS A 106 13.88 16.69 -2.63
N TYR A 107 13.95 16.75 -3.95
CA TYR A 107 15.09 16.26 -4.72
C TYR A 107 16.13 17.37 -4.92
N ASP A 108 17.40 17.07 -4.68
CA ASP A 108 18.48 18.01 -4.91
C ASP A 108 18.82 18.04 -6.41
N VAL A 109 18.40 19.09 -7.09
CA VAL A 109 18.62 19.28 -8.52
C VAL A 109 19.97 19.91 -8.82
N PRO A 110 20.55 19.67 -10.03
CA PRO A 110 21.77 20.34 -10.45
C PRO A 110 21.63 21.86 -10.47
N GLU A 111 22.78 22.56 -10.32
CA GLU A 111 22.83 24.02 -10.37
C GLU A 111 22.23 24.57 -11.68
N GLY A 112 21.42 25.60 -11.56
CA GLY A 112 20.70 26.23 -12.67
C GLY A 112 19.31 25.67 -12.95
N TYR A 113 18.88 24.66 -12.21
CA TYR A 113 17.55 24.08 -12.33
C TYR A 113 16.74 24.19 -11.02
N ASP A 114 15.42 24.24 -11.15
CA ASP A 114 14.49 23.84 -10.12
C ASP A 114 13.95 22.42 -10.43
N SER A 115 13.24 21.81 -9.50
CA SER A 115 12.71 20.44 -9.68
C SER A 115 11.84 20.32 -10.93
N TRP A 116 11.03 21.36 -11.22
CA TRP A 116 10.13 21.37 -12.37
C TRP A 116 10.91 21.44 -13.70
N SER A 117 11.81 22.39 -13.85
CA SER A 117 12.60 22.55 -15.06
C SER A 117 13.50 21.35 -15.32
N TYR A 118 14.04 20.75 -14.26
CA TYR A 118 14.86 19.55 -14.37
C TYR A 118 14.05 18.32 -14.81
N LEU A 119 12.87 18.09 -14.23
CA LEU A 119 11.98 17.02 -14.68
C LEU A 119 11.60 17.19 -16.15
N ASN A 120 11.23 18.40 -16.56
CA ASN A 120 10.91 18.72 -17.96
C ASN A 120 12.08 18.40 -18.90
N LYS A 121 13.29 18.83 -18.53
CA LYS A 121 14.49 18.53 -19.29
C LYS A 121 14.66 17.03 -19.50
N LEU A 122 14.65 16.26 -18.42
CA LEU A 122 14.83 14.81 -18.48
C LEU A 122 13.76 14.12 -19.35
N CYS A 123 12.52 14.55 -19.24
CA CYS A 123 11.41 14.00 -20.03
C CYS A 123 11.52 14.36 -21.51
N ASN A 124 11.90 15.59 -21.84
CA ASN A 124 12.09 16.01 -23.24
C ASN A 124 13.32 15.32 -23.86
N ASP A 125 14.41 15.18 -23.14
CA ASP A 125 15.59 14.40 -23.59
C ASP A 125 15.20 12.95 -23.85
N GLY A 126 14.42 12.33 -22.95
CA GLY A 126 13.94 10.97 -23.12
C GLY A 126 12.93 10.81 -24.25
N LEU A 127 12.07 11.82 -24.50
CA LEU A 127 11.16 11.84 -25.64
C LEU A 127 11.97 11.87 -26.95
N ALA A 128 12.94 12.78 -27.05
CA ALA A 128 13.79 12.92 -28.23
C ALA A 128 14.61 11.65 -28.50
N GLU A 129 15.16 11.02 -27.46
CA GLU A 129 15.90 9.77 -27.60
C GLU A 129 15.04 8.61 -28.14
N ARG A 130 13.76 8.55 -27.74
CA ARG A 130 12.88 7.42 -28.07
C ARG A 130 12.04 7.63 -29.31
N TYR A 131 11.64 8.85 -29.57
CA TYR A 131 10.62 9.19 -30.58
C TYR A 131 11.00 10.38 -31.49
N GLY A 132 12.17 10.97 -31.35
CA GLY A 132 12.57 12.15 -32.11
C GLY A 132 11.78 13.39 -31.67
N ASP A 133 11.10 14.06 -32.59
CA ASP A 133 10.32 15.27 -32.31
C ASP A 133 9.08 15.04 -31.45
N GLY A 134 8.58 13.81 -31.38
CA GLY A 134 7.41 13.44 -30.60
C GLY A 134 6.06 13.78 -31.26
N ASP A 135 6.05 14.05 -32.56
CA ASP A 135 4.85 14.41 -33.32
C ASP A 135 4.02 13.18 -33.75
N GLN A 136 4.48 11.95 -33.40
CA GLN A 136 3.72 10.74 -33.69
C GLN A 136 2.45 10.67 -32.83
N PRO A 137 1.38 10.00 -33.31
CA PRO A 137 0.16 9.81 -32.56
C PRO A 137 0.38 9.02 -31.25
N ALA A 138 -0.18 9.51 -30.14
CA ALA A 138 -0.22 8.84 -28.85
C ALA A 138 -1.49 7.97 -28.75
N GLY A 139 -1.49 6.81 -29.35
CA GLY A 139 -2.65 5.91 -29.38
C GLY A 139 -3.79 6.40 -30.31
N GLU A 140 -5.04 6.06 -29.95
CA GLU A 140 -6.24 6.34 -30.76
C GLU A 140 -6.87 7.72 -30.49
N THR A 141 -6.30 8.53 -29.60
CA THR A 141 -6.89 9.78 -29.12
C THR A 141 -6.68 10.97 -30.07
N GLY A 142 -5.86 10.81 -31.13
CA GLY A 142 -5.49 11.89 -32.04
C GLY A 142 -4.52 12.92 -31.47
N GLN A 143 -4.09 12.74 -30.20
CA GLN A 143 -3.04 13.56 -29.59
C GLN A 143 -1.66 13.08 -30.06
N THR A 144 -0.69 14.01 -30.15
CA THR A 144 0.72 13.64 -30.34
C THR A 144 1.36 13.16 -29.03
N LEU A 145 2.49 12.46 -29.13
CA LEU A 145 3.25 12.04 -27.94
C LEU A 145 3.73 13.25 -27.12
N ARG A 146 4.06 14.35 -27.78
CA ARG A 146 4.45 15.61 -27.11
C ARG A 146 3.27 16.20 -26.33
N GLU A 147 2.11 16.32 -26.93
CA GLU A 147 0.91 16.82 -26.24
C GLU A 147 0.54 15.92 -25.05
N ARG A 148 0.70 14.62 -25.19
CA ARG A 148 0.48 13.67 -24.11
C ARG A 148 1.49 13.85 -22.98
N LEU A 149 2.77 14.04 -23.29
CA LEU A 149 3.83 14.30 -22.31
C LEU A 149 3.53 15.59 -21.54
N ASP A 150 3.19 16.67 -22.24
CA ASP A 150 2.88 17.95 -21.62
C ASP A 150 1.66 17.87 -20.69
N TYR A 151 0.65 17.11 -21.10
CA TYR A 151 -0.53 16.85 -20.28
C TYR A 151 -0.18 16.12 -18.98
N GLU A 152 0.57 15.01 -19.07
CA GLU A 152 0.97 14.23 -17.89
C GLU A 152 1.87 15.03 -16.96
N LEU A 153 2.86 15.75 -17.48
CA LEU A 153 3.72 16.64 -16.70
C LEU A 153 2.90 17.71 -15.98
N GLY A 154 1.91 18.29 -16.66
CA GLY A 154 0.98 19.25 -16.08
C GLY A 154 0.19 18.68 -14.90
N VAL A 155 -0.27 17.43 -14.99
CA VAL A 155 -0.95 16.73 -13.89
C VAL A 155 0.01 16.50 -12.72
N ILE A 156 1.21 15.98 -12.99
CA ILE A 156 2.24 15.70 -11.96
C ILE A 156 2.57 16.98 -11.18
N ARG A 157 2.74 18.10 -11.88
CA ARG A 157 3.00 19.41 -11.28
C ARG A 157 1.86 19.88 -10.38
N ARG A 158 0.62 19.84 -10.87
CA ARG A 158 -0.56 20.29 -10.10
C ARG A 158 -0.78 19.45 -8.84
N MET A 159 -0.44 18.17 -8.90
CA MET A 159 -0.57 17.26 -7.76
C MET A 159 0.64 17.31 -6.79
N GLY A 160 1.70 18.08 -7.11
CA GLY A 160 2.88 18.23 -6.24
C GLY A 160 3.82 17.01 -6.22
N TYR A 161 3.81 16.16 -7.27
CA TYR A 161 4.63 14.94 -7.31
C TYR A 161 5.92 15.08 -8.13
N VAL A 162 6.36 16.29 -8.47
CA VAL A 162 7.56 16.52 -9.27
C VAL A 162 8.80 15.88 -8.64
N ASP A 163 9.07 16.19 -7.37
CA ASP A 163 10.21 15.62 -6.64
C ASP A 163 10.12 14.09 -6.50
N TYR A 164 8.91 13.54 -6.34
CA TYR A 164 8.71 12.09 -6.31
C TYR A 164 9.18 11.41 -7.60
N PHE A 165 8.82 11.97 -8.75
CA PHE A 165 9.27 11.44 -10.05
C PHE A 165 10.78 11.54 -10.21
N LEU A 166 11.40 12.62 -9.76
CA LEU A 166 12.86 12.79 -9.78
C LEU A 166 13.58 11.78 -8.88
N ILE A 167 13.10 11.57 -7.66
CA ILE A 167 13.65 10.59 -6.72
C ILE A 167 13.55 9.17 -7.30
N VAL A 168 12.40 8.80 -7.87
CA VAL A 168 12.21 7.48 -8.50
C VAL A 168 13.11 7.32 -9.71
N TRP A 169 13.25 8.36 -10.53
CA TRP A 169 14.18 8.37 -11.66
C TRP A 169 15.61 8.16 -11.20
N ASP A 170 16.06 8.89 -10.19
CA ASP A 170 17.45 8.89 -9.72
C ASP A 170 17.91 7.48 -9.29
N PHE A 171 17.18 6.83 -8.38
CA PHE A 171 17.62 5.50 -7.93
C PHE A 171 17.49 4.41 -9.01
N ILE A 172 16.53 4.53 -9.94
CA ILE A 172 16.42 3.60 -11.08
C ILE A 172 17.54 3.85 -12.09
N ASN A 173 17.85 5.12 -12.37
CA ASN A 173 18.95 5.50 -13.26
C ASN A 173 20.29 5.04 -12.70
N TYR A 174 20.54 5.28 -11.41
CA TYR A 174 21.72 4.79 -10.72
C TYR A 174 21.89 3.27 -10.87
N ALA A 175 20.81 2.51 -10.62
CA ALA A 175 20.87 1.06 -10.76
C ALA A 175 21.24 0.63 -12.19
N LYS A 176 20.65 1.27 -13.20
CA LYS A 176 20.94 0.97 -14.61
C LYS A 176 22.38 1.32 -15.02
N GLU A 177 22.89 2.46 -14.59
CA GLU A 177 24.27 2.88 -14.85
C GLU A 177 25.31 1.95 -14.21
N HIS A 178 24.95 1.32 -13.09
CA HIS A 178 25.83 0.38 -12.37
C HIS A 178 25.57 -1.09 -12.71
N GLY A 179 24.78 -1.37 -13.76
CA GLY A 179 24.50 -2.73 -14.20
C GLY A 179 23.65 -3.55 -13.21
N ILE A 180 22.95 -2.89 -12.31
CA ILE A 180 22.04 -3.54 -11.36
C ILE A 180 20.72 -3.82 -12.08
N PRO A 181 20.23 -5.07 -12.11
CA PRO A 181 18.97 -5.40 -12.77
C PRO A 181 17.78 -4.66 -12.18
N VAL A 182 16.98 -4.03 -13.04
CA VAL A 182 15.75 -3.33 -12.69
C VAL A 182 14.58 -4.00 -13.41
N GLY A 183 13.50 -4.28 -12.68
CA GLY A 183 12.27 -4.81 -13.26
C GLY A 183 11.64 -3.88 -14.31
N PRO A 184 10.82 -4.40 -15.24
CA PRO A 184 10.29 -3.62 -16.37
C PRO A 184 9.27 -2.54 -15.96
N GLY A 185 8.83 -2.51 -14.72
CA GLY A 185 7.74 -1.69 -14.20
C GLY A 185 6.50 -2.51 -13.87
N ARG A 186 5.57 -1.93 -13.11
CA ARG A 186 4.32 -2.60 -12.70
C ARG A 186 3.17 -1.60 -12.58
N GLY A 187 1.95 -2.13 -12.62
CA GLY A 187 0.73 -1.33 -12.43
C GLY A 187 0.50 -0.31 -13.56
N SER A 188 -0.20 0.75 -13.26
CA SER A 188 -0.58 1.80 -14.21
C SER A 188 0.59 2.68 -14.68
N ALA A 189 1.73 2.66 -13.98
CA ALA A 189 2.92 3.41 -14.39
C ALA A 189 3.42 3.04 -15.78
N ALA A 190 3.18 1.80 -16.23
CA ALA A 190 3.51 1.36 -17.59
C ALA A 190 2.73 2.10 -18.68
N GLY A 191 1.59 2.73 -18.35
CA GLY A 191 0.81 3.59 -19.27
C GLY A 191 1.26 5.05 -19.33
N SER A 192 2.24 5.45 -18.50
CA SER A 192 2.72 6.84 -18.43
C SER A 192 3.87 7.08 -19.41
N ILE A 193 3.69 8.09 -20.29
CA ILE A 193 4.77 8.52 -21.18
C ILE A 193 5.89 9.21 -20.41
N VAL A 194 5.58 9.91 -19.32
CA VAL A 194 6.58 10.50 -18.42
C VAL A 194 7.48 9.41 -17.84
N ALA A 195 6.90 8.34 -17.26
CA ALA A 195 7.66 7.22 -16.70
C ALA A 195 8.53 6.52 -17.76
N TYR A 196 8.04 6.45 -18.98
CA TYR A 196 8.80 5.86 -20.10
C TYR A 196 9.96 6.76 -20.56
N CYS A 197 9.73 8.07 -20.72
CA CYS A 197 10.79 9.02 -21.04
C CYS A 197 11.88 9.06 -19.96
N LEU A 198 11.50 8.98 -18.71
CA LEU A 198 12.43 8.87 -17.56
C LEU A 198 13.14 7.50 -17.46
N LYS A 199 12.83 6.56 -18.35
CA LYS A 199 13.36 5.18 -18.30
C LYS A 199 13.04 4.43 -16.99
N THR A 200 12.05 4.89 -16.22
CA THR A 200 11.62 4.22 -14.99
C THR A 200 10.75 3.00 -15.27
N VAL A 201 10.20 2.89 -16.48
CA VAL A 201 9.59 1.68 -17.03
C VAL A 201 10.27 1.29 -18.35
N SER A 202 10.36 -0.01 -18.62
CA SER A 202 11.06 -0.52 -19.80
C SER A 202 10.20 -0.60 -21.06
N TYR A 203 8.87 -0.51 -20.90
CA TYR A 203 7.91 -0.53 -22.00
C TYR A 203 6.73 0.37 -21.69
N THR A 204 6.15 1.00 -22.71
CA THR A 204 4.81 1.61 -22.58
C THR A 204 3.82 0.78 -23.36
N HIS A 205 2.75 0.40 -22.70
CA HIS A 205 1.52 0.06 -23.37
C HIS A 205 0.60 1.28 -23.30
N LEU A 206 0.80 2.24 -24.18
CA LEU A 206 -0.19 3.27 -24.46
C LEU A 206 -1.41 2.62 -25.17
N ARG A 207 -1.97 1.59 -24.55
CA ARG A 207 -3.16 0.91 -25.07
C ARG A 207 -4.40 1.55 -24.48
N ALA A 208 -5.44 1.68 -25.31
CA ALA A 208 -6.78 2.12 -24.92
C ALA A 208 -7.40 1.35 -23.74
N HIS A 209 -6.89 0.15 -23.41
CA HIS A 209 -7.31 -0.63 -22.24
C HIS A 209 -6.97 -0.01 -20.89
N GLU A 210 -5.96 0.84 -20.82
CA GLU A 210 -5.57 1.48 -19.58
C GLU A 210 -6.52 2.63 -19.24
N THR A 211 -7.20 3.21 -20.23
CA THR A 211 -8.23 4.24 -20.02
C THR A 211 -9.56 3.69 -19.52
N GLY A 212 -9.84 2.40 -19.71
CA GLY A 212 -11.05 1.72 -19.20
C GLY A 212 -11.04 1.38 -17.71
N ARG A 213 -9.91 1.55 -17.02
CA ARG A 213 -9.81 1.33 -15.56
C ARG A 213 -10.05 2.60 -14.73
N ASN A 214 -10.15 3.74 -15.35
CA ASN A 214 -10.36 5.04 -14.70
C ASN A 214 -11.78 5.61 -14.92
N LEU A 215 -12.77 4.75 -15.17
CA LEU A 215 -14.19 5.06 -15.17
C LEU A 215 -14.86 4.44 -13.95
#